data_293b31a8cdb88344621fa6200b096140
#
_entry.id   293b31a8cdb88344621fa6200b096140
#
_cell.length_a   1.000
_cell.length_b   1.000
_cell.length_c   1.000
_cell.angle_alpha   90.00
_cell.angle_beta   90.00
_cell.angle_gamma   90.00
#
_symmetry.space_group_name_H-M   'P 1'
#
loop_
_entity.id
_entity.type
_entity.pdbx_description
1 polymer ?
#
loop_
_entity_poly.entity_id
_entity_poly.type
_entity_poly.pdbx_seq_one_letter_code
_entity_poly.pdbx_strand_id
1 'polypeptide(L)'
;MPSFARVLLAFTLVVSVPSCDGMDNDSENTETPGGNDKEEVTTPDESETESKTETDVSLYSDEADYYFFDDLRPEDQVTVKGLDGKSVNWIDIDEHIKSGYGYKYLKISENMSRKDRKADAVITRNGQMVFTYHITQSHEDLYGYDPSYWEIIGSGNIYANFNGSSAAMWNNRNLTLLEGAEFVSGIGMLKDRYLYSCALAKGKNFKTIIYKDGVQTDVMENCNATDFTVSGISLYAGGSWSENKKEYPAYWRNGEMTDLSENKTIEGQVSCIAVDGNDVYAGGTNYMWKNFRRDELPHDGYDSARVTEIFVDDSGVYASGYLIKGEENFRACWWQKGALHLLDIEGSIENSAATAILRHDGKIYIGGYVNGYRAALWTDGNLKRLTSYNGHVNALAARGKDEVFAAGDKGGYPIIWRVRSRYAGETKEIFMNTSEDGLHNDDMYGNVTDIIVCAKR
;
A
#
# COMPACT_ATOMS: atom_id res chain seq x y z
N MET A 1 16.04 10.98 37.27
CA MET A 1 16.48 11.13 35.86
C MET A 1 15.51 10.29 35.05
N PRO A 2 14.65 10.86 34.23
CA PRO A 2 13.71 10.08 33.43
C PRO A 2 14.44 9.50 32.22
N SER A 3 14.21 8.24 31.99
CA SER A 3 14.65 7.43 30.85
C SER A 3 14.03 8.01 29.58
N PHE A 4 14.87 8.50 28.67
CA PHE A 4 14.45 8.88 27.33
C PHE A 4 14.03 7.62 26.56
N ALA A 5 12.76 7.51 26.27
CA ALA A 5 12.27 6.59 25.26
C ALA A 5 12.87 7.04 23.91
N ARG A 6 13.77 6.26 23.35
CA ARG A 6 14.23 6.44 21.97
C ARG A 6 13.06 6.15 21.07
N VAL A 7 12.48 7.20 20.49
CA VAL A 7 11.56 7.05 19.36
C VAL A 7 12.43 6.62 18.19
N LEU A 8 12.49 5.33 17.95
CA LEU A 8 13.05 4.78 16.73
C LEU A 8 11.99 4.96 15.64
N LEU A 9 12.11 6.04 14.87
CA LEU A 9 11.36 6.15 13.63
C LEU A 9 11.96 5.12 12.66
N ALA A 10 11.24 4.05 12.44
CA ALA A 10 11.55 3.11 11.36
C ALA A 10 11.24 3.81 10.03
N PHE A 11 12.20 3.82 9.12
CA PHE A 11 12.13 4.48 7.83
C PHE A 11 11.96 3.45 6.73
N THR A 12 11.19 3.80 5.75
CA THR A 12 10.64 2.88 4.77
C THR A 12 10.96 3.28 3.34
N LEU A 13 11.15 2.30 2.52
CA LEU A 13 11.39 2.37 1.09
C LEU A 13 10.11 2.15 0.29
N VAL A 14 9.96 2.93 -0.78
CA VAL A 14 9.03 2.62 -1.87
C VAL A 14 9.81 2.00 -3.02
N VAL A 15 9.46 0.79 -3.39
CA VAL A 15 9.92 0.21 -4.64
C VAL A 15 8.95 0.62 -5.73
N SER A 16 9.40 1.50 -6.63
CA SER A 16 8.68 1.75 -7.86
C SER A 16 8.75 0.50 -8.72
N VAL A 17 7.64 -0.20 -8.85
CA VAL A 17 7.50 -1.23 -9.87
C VAL A 17 7.42 -0.52 -11.21
N PRO A 18 8.31 -0.78 -12.18
CA PRO A 18 8.11 -0.27 -13.53
C PRO A 18 6.77 -0.81 -14.02
N SER A 19 5.88 0.10 -14.45
CA SER A 19 4.63 -0.28 -15.06
C SER A 19 4.95 -1.11 -16.30
N CYS A 20 4.49 -2.34 -16.35
CA CYS A 20 4.47 -3.11 -17.59
C CYS A 20 3.41 -2.50 -18.50
N ASP A 21 3.77 -1.41 -19.15
CA ASP A 21 3.06 -0.91 -20.32
C ASP A 21 3.75 -1.48 -21.54
N GLY A 22 2.97 -2.14 -22.38
CA GLY A 22 3.44 -2.36 -23.73
C GLY A 22 3.15 -3.72 -24.32
N MET A 23 1.94 -3.93 -24.75
CA MET A 23 1.67 -4.58 -26.03
C MET A 23 0.52 -3.86 -26.71
N ASP A 24 0.86 -2.74 -27.35
CA ASP A 24 0.04 -2.20 -28.43
C ASP A 24 0.30 -3.04 -29.66
N ASN A 25 -0.72 -3.75 -30.09
CA ASN A 25 -0.77 -4.31 -31.43
C ASN A 25 -1.25 -3.22 -32.38
N ASP A 26 -0.33 -2.55 -33.03
CA ASP A 26 -0.59 -1.82 -34.26
C ASP A 26 -0.95 -2.83 -35.37
N SER A 27 -2.19 -2.84 -35.79
CA SER A 27 -2.59 -3.41 -37.07
C SER A 27 -2.98 -2.27 -38.00
N GLU A 28 -2.08 -2.02 -38.94
CA GLU A 28 -2.28 -1.10 -40.05
C GLU A 28 -3.50 -1.44 -40.89
N ASN A 29 -4.22 -0.37 -41.19
CA ASN A 29 -5.26 -0.29 -42.22
C ASN A 29 -4.66 -0.43 -43.61
N THR A 30 -5.23 -1.27 -44.43
CA THR A 30 -5.16 -1.14 -45.91
C THR A 30 -6.52 -1.32 -46.55
N GLU A 31 -6.73 -0.44 -47.45
CA GLU A 31 -7.90 -0.02 -48.21
C GLU A 31 -8.73 -1.10 -48.93
N THR A 32 -10.00 -0.71 -49.09
CA THR A 32 -11.05 -1.24 -50.00
C THR A 32 -10.62 -1.28 -51.47
N PRO A 33 -11.26 -2.11 -52.38
CA PRO A 33 -12.45 -1.60 -53.05
C PRO A 33 -13.56 -2.60 -53.41
N GLY A 34 -14.78 -2.12 -53.39
CA GLY A 34 -15.91 -2.26 -54.25
C GLY A 34 -16.36 -3.63 -54.84
N GLY A 35 -17.61 -3.99 -54.58
CA GLY A 35 -18.33 -5.00 -55.30
C GLY A 35 -19.80 -5.01 -54.87
N ASN A 36 -20.67 -4.49 -55.75
CA ASN A 36 -22.13 -4.65 -55.68
C ASN A 36 -22.51 -6.09 -55.88
N ASP A 37 -23.32 -6.65 -54.99
CA ASP A 37 -24.30 -7.65 -55.39
C ASP A 37 -25.53 -7.62 -54.47
N LYS A 38 -26.66 -7.59 -55.10
CA LYS A 38 -27.99 -7.63 -54.49
C LYS A 38 -28.28 -9.05 -54.04
N GLU A 39 -28.55 -9.24 -52.77
CA GLU A 39 -29.20 -10.47 -52.31
C GLU A 39 -30.43 -10.17 -51.44
N GLU A 40 -31.41 -10.90 -51.74
CA GLU A 40 -32.75 -11.16 -51.29
C GLU A 40 -32.98 -10.97 -49.79
N VAL A 41 -34.01 -10.18 -49.47
CA VAL A 41 -34.61 -10.03 -48.14
C VAL A 41 -35.36 -11.32 -47.81
N THR A 42 -34.72 -12.21 -47.06
CA THR A 42 -35.41 -13.25 -46.29
C THR A 42 -35.68 -12.68 -44.90
N THR A 43 -36.96 -12.63 -44.54
CA THR A 43 -37.43 -12.34 -43.19
C THR A 43 -36.79 -13.32 -42.21
N PRO A 44 -36.19 -12.85 -41.10
CA PRO A 44 -35.73 -13.75 -40.05
C PRO A 44 -36.96 -14.33 -39.35
N ASP A 45 -36.97 -15.65 -39.30
CA ASP A 45 -37.79 -16.49 -38.47
C ASP A 45 -37.78 -15.96 -37.01
N GLU A 46 -38.95 -15.79 -36.44
CA GLU A 46 -39.12 -15.51 -35.03
C GLU A 46 -38.67 -16.75 -34.25
N SER A 47 -37.35 -16.90 -34.02
CA SER A 47 -36.85 -17.84 -33.05
C SER A 47 -37.25 -17.35 -31.66
N GLU A 48 -38.10 -18.11 -31.00
CA GLU A 48 -38.44 -18.01 -29.59
C GLU A 48 -37.17 -17.75 -28.77
N THR A 49 -36.97 -16.54 -28.34
CA THR A 49 -36.01 -16.21 -27.29
C THR A 49 -36.55 -16.84 -26.01
N GLU A 50 -36.04 -18.00 -25.63
CA GLU A 50 -36.21 -18.53 -24.27
C GLU A 50 -35.87 -17.41 -23.29
N SER A 51 -36.87 -16.91 -22.59
CA SER A 51 -36.66 -15.90 -21.56
C SER A 51 -35.82 -16.56 -20.46
N LYS A 52 -34.56 -16.16 -20.33
CA LYS A 52 -33.74 -16.62 -19.21
C LYS A 52 -34.45 -16.25 -17.92
N THR A 53 -34.75 -17.25 -17.10
CA THR A 53 -35.40 -17.10 -15.79
C THR A 53 -34.35 -17.01 -14.66
N GLU A 54 -33.07 -17.00 -14.99
CA GLU A 54 -31.96 -16.96 -14.01
C GLU A 54 -30.73 -16.24 -14.59
N THR A 55 -29.92 -15.66 -13.72
CA THR A 55 -28.64 -15.03 -14.06
C THR A 55 -27.64 -15.14 -12.92
N ASP A 56 -26.36 -15.23 -13.27
CA ASP A 56 -25.26 -15.19 -12.33
C ASP A 56 -24.84 -13.75 -12.04
N VAL A 57 -24.63 -13.42 -10.77
CA VAL A 57 -24.12 -12.14 -10.28
C VAL A 57 -22.84 -12.40 -9.51
N SER A 58 -21.74 -11.83 -9.99
CA SER A 58 -20.45 -11.90 -9.32
C SER A 58 -20.11 -10.55 -8.71
N LEU A 59 -19.90 -10.50 -7.41
CA LEU A 59 -19.57 -9.31 -6.65
C LEU A 59 -18.18 -9.46 -6.04
N TYR A 60 -17.48 -8.34 -5.92
CA TYR A 60 -16.26 -8.27 -5.12
C TYR A 60 -16.56 -8.28 -3.63
N SER A 61 -15.55 -8.54 -2.81
CA SER A 61 -15.70 -8.65 -1.35
C SER A 61 -16.22 -7.36 -0.68
N ASP A 62 -15.92 -6.22 -1.27
CA ASP A 62 -16.23 -4.87 -0.78
C ASP A 62 -17.45 -4.21 -1.46
N GLU A 63 -18.10 -4.91 -2.37
CA GLU A 63 -19.35 -4.40 -2.97
C GLU A 63 -20.49 -4.48 -1.94
N ALA A 64 -21.09 -3.32 -1.69
CA ALA A 64 -22.07 -3.16 -0.62
C ALA A 64 -23.53 -3.16 -1.12
N ASP A 65 -23.78 -2.75 -2.35
CA ASP A 65 -25.14 -2.62 -2.87
C ASP A 65 -25.26 -3.21 -4.28
N TYR A 66 -26.31 -4.00 -4.50
CA TYR A 66 -26.68 -4.51 -5.82
C TYR A 66 -28.11 -4.11 -6.14
N TYR A 67 -28.26 -3.41 -7.25
CA TYR A 67 -29.57 -2.99 -7.75
C TYR A 67 -30.09 -3.99 -8.74
N PHE A 68 -31.35 -4.41 -8.56
CA PHE A 68 -32.05 -5.15 -9.57
C PHE A 68 -32.39 -4.21 -10.72
N PHE A 69 -31.73 -4.40 -11.84
CA PHE A 69 -32.07 -3.72 -13.07
C PHE A 69 -33.09 -4.61 -13.79
N ASP A 70 -34.13 -4.03 -14.29
CA ASP A 70 -35.17 -4.58 -15.13
C ASP A 70 -36.34 -5.32 -14.45
N ASP A 71 -37.52 -4.77 -14.67
CA ASP A 71 -38.87 -5.36 -14.51
C ASP A 71 -39.34 -5.78 -13.12
N LEU A 72 -38.67 -5.39 -12.01
CA LEU A 72 -39.27 -5.56 -10.70
C LEU A 72 -40.52 -4.68 -10.55
N ARG A 73 -41.65 -5.32 -10.32
CA ARG A 73 -42.90 -4.65 -10.06
C ARG A 73 -43.09 -4.43 -8.55
N PRO A 74 -43.87 -3.45 -8.13
CA PRO A 74 -44.12 -3.19 -6.70
C PRO A 74 -44.64 -4.41 -5.93
N GLU A 75 -45.42 -5.28 -6.62
CA GLU A 75 -45.97 -6.51 -6.05
C GLU A 75 -44.98 -7.68 -5.94
N ASP A 76 -43.81 -7.58 -6.55
CA ASP A 76 -42.84 -8.67 -6.55
C ASP A 76 -42.21 -8.82 -5.16
N GLN A 77 -42.11 -10.06 -4.72
CA GLN A 77 -41.44 -10.43 -3.48
C GLN A 77 -40.03 -10.96 -3.79
N VAL A 78 -39.05 -10.49 -3.04
CA VAL A 78 -37.67 -10.98 -3.13
C VAL A 78 -37.36 -11.78 -1.89
N THR A 79 -36.83 -12.99 -2.07
CA THR A 79 -36.38 -13.86 -0.95
C THR A 79 -34.94 -14.25 -1.20
N VAL A 80 -34.08 -14.06 -0.18
CA VAL A 80 -32.66 -14.42 -0.27
C VAL A 80 -32.38 -15.62 0.63
N LYS A 81 -31.70 -16.63 0.07
CA LYS A 81 -31.30 -17.84 0.80
C LYS A 81 -29.91 -18.29 0.37
N GLY A 82 -29.17 -18.85 1.32
CA GLY A 82 -27.94 -19.57 1.03
C GLY A 82 -28.20 -20.85 0.24
N LEU A 83 -27.16 -21.44 -0.35
CA LEU A 83 -27.28 -22.69 -1.10
C LEU A 83 -27.77 -23.87 -0.24
N ASP A 84 -27.70 -23.77 1.08
CA ASP A 84 -28.29 -24.74 2.02
C ASP A 84 -29.78 -24.49 2.31
N GLY A 85 -30.39 -23.51 1.64
CA GLY A 85 -31.79 -23.12 1.77
C GLY A 85 -32.11 -22.28 3.02
N LYS A 86 -31.11 -21.94 3.85
CA LYS A 86 -31.30 -21.12 5.05
C LYS A 86 -31.17 -19.63 4.74
N SER A 87 -31.76 -18.80 5.60
CA SER A 87 -31.54 -17.35 5.52
C SER A 87 -30.07 -17.01 5.71
N VAL A 88 -29.59 -16.05 4.95
CA VAL A 88 -28.25 -15.48 5.10
C VAL A 88 -28.34 -14.19 5.90
N ASN A 89 -27.27 -13.84 6.63
CA ASN A 89 -27.21 -12.65 7.47
C ASN A 89 -26.32 -11.54 6.87
N TRP A 90 -25.88 -11.71 5.64
CA TRP A 90 -24.99 -10.79 4.96
C TRP A 90 -25.63 -10.08 3.77
N ILE A 91 -26.88 -10.40 3.45
CA ILE A 91 -27.70 -9.74 2.45
C ILE A 91 -29.01 -9.31 3.08
N ASP A 92 -29.28 -8.02 3.08
CA ASP A 92 -30.55 -7.43 3.43
C ASP A 92 -31.25 -6.91 2.16
N ILE A 93 -32.57 -6.86 2.17
CA ILE A 93 -33.37 -6.28 1.09
C ILE A 93 -33.81 -4.91 1.56
N ASP A 94 -33.41 -3.87 0.84
CA ASP A 94 -33.86 -2.50 1.10
C ASP A 94 -34.82 -2.04 -0.01
N GLU A 95 -35.85 -1.31 0.40
CA GLU A 95 -36.88 -0.82 -0.52
C GLU A 95 -36.98 0.70 -0.41
N HIS A 96 -36.69 1.40 -1.50
CA HIS A 96 -36.92 2.82 -1.61
C HIS A 96 -38.09 3.14 -2.52
N ILE A 97 -39.13 3.76 -1.97
CA ILE A 97 -40.26 4.27 -2.75
C ILE A 97 -40.02 5.76 -2.98
N LYS A 98 -39.68 6.15 -4.19
CA LYS A 98 -39.56 7.55 -4.58
C LYS A 98 -40.49 7.88 -5.74
N SER A 99 -41.45 8.80 -5.51
CA SER A 99 -42.36 9.34 -6.53
C SER A 99 -43.16 8.30 -7.30
N GLY A 100 -43.64 7.24 -6.63
CA GLY A 100 -44.48 6.21 -7.29
C GLY A 100 -43.71 5.12 -8.02
N TYR A 101 -42.39 5.18 -8.02
CA TYR A 101 -41.51 4.09 -8.47
C TYR A 101 -40.81 3.50 -7.28
N GLY A 102 -41.01 2.20 -7.03
CA GLY A 102 -40.26 1.44 -6.01
C GLY A 102 -38.98 0.87 -6.61
N TYR A 103 -37.86 1.12 -5.93
CA TYR A 103 -36.60 0.43 -6.23
C TYR A 103 -36.34 -0.55 -5.11
N LYS A 104 -36.07 -1.79 -5.46
CA LYS A 104 -35.56 -2.79 -4.51
C LYS A 104 -34.09 -3.04 -4.85
N TYR A 105 -33.27 -3.12 -3.82
CA TYR A 105 -31.88 -3.48 -3.97
C TYR A 105 -31.43 -4.38 -2.82
N LEU A 106 -30.39 -5.15 -3.09
CA LEU A 106 -29.72 -5.94 -2.06
C LEU A 106 -28.64 -5.08 -1.42
N LYS A 107 -28.76 -4.90 -0.13
CA LYS A 107 -27.69 -4.33 0.69
C LYS A 107 -26.81 -5.47 1.16
N ILE A 108 -25.59 -5.51 0.66
CA ILE A 108 -24.67 -6.62 0.85
C ILE A 108 -23.54 -6.16 1.76
N SER A 109 -23.36 -6.84 2.91
CA SER A 109 -22.23 -6.54 3.77
C SER A 109 -20.92 -7.02 3.17
N GLU A 110 -19.80 -6.37 3.52
CA GLU A 110 -18.48 -6.83 3.11
C GLU A 110 -18.23 -8.29 3.48
N ASN A 111 -17.59 -9.04 2.59
CA ASN A 111 -17.18 -10.40 2.87
C ASN A 111 -15.78 -10.42 3.50
N MET A 112 -15.70 -10.26 4.80
CA MET A 112 -14.45 -10.28 5.57
C MET A 112 -13.89 -11.70 5.76
N SER A 113 -14.57 -12.74 5.26
CA SER A 113 -14.10 -14.12 5.37
C SER A 113 -13.08 -14.44 4.28
N ARG A 114 -12.35 -15.56 4.42
CA ARG A 114 -11.43 -16.08 3.42
C ARG A 114 -12.07 -17.06 2.43
N LYS A 115 -13.40 -17.07 2.35
CA LYS A 115 -14.14 -17.96 1.45
C LYS A 115 -15.21 -17.16 0.74
N ASP A 116 -15.38 -17.46 -0.53
CA ASP A 116 -16.53 -16.96 -1.27
C ASP A 116 -17.82 -17.39 -0.57
N ARG A 117 -18.79 -16.51 -0.58
CA ARG A 117 -20.12 -16.82 -0.09
C ARG A 117 -21.13 -16.70 -1.22
N LYS A 118 -22.13 -17.56 -1.17
CA LYS A 118 -23.10 -17.70 -2.23
C LYS A 118 -24.50 -17.67 -1.68
N ALA A 119 -25.40 -17.06 -2.43
CA ALA A 119 -26.82 -17.02 -2.12
C ALA A 119 -27.63 -16.89 -3.40
N ASP A 120 -28.88 -17.35 -3.34
CA ASP A 120 -29.86 -17.14 -4.38
C ASP A 120 -30.87 -16.07 -3.94
N ALA A 121 -31.06 -15.05 -4.77
CA ALA A 121 -32.16 -14.09 -4.62
C ALA A 121 -33.26 -14.47 -5.61
N VAL A 122 -34.34 -14.97 -5.08
CA VAL A 122 -35.49 -15.46 -5.84
C VAL A 122 -36.60 -14.41 -5.85
N ILE A 123 -37.03 -14.02 -7.04
CA ILE A 123 -38.15 -13.10 -7.25
C ILE A 123 -39.40 -13.93 -7.54
N THR A 124 -40.45 -13.65 -6.76
CA THR A 124 -41.75 -14.27 -6.92
C THR A 124 -42.82 -13.22 -7.18
N ARG A 125 -43.75 -13.54 -8.10
CA ARG A 125 -44.91 -12.73 -8.44
C ARG A 125 -46.17 -13.61 -8.31
N ASN A 126 -47.14 -13.17 -7.51
CA ASN A 126 -48.35 -13.95 -7.22
C ASN A 126 -48.06 -15.37 -6.71
N GLY A 127 -46.97 -15.53 -5.96
CA GLY A 127 -46.54 -16.83 -5.40
C GLY A 127 -45.82 -17.75 -6.38
N GLN A 128 -45.60 -17.33 -7.61
CA GLN A 128 -44.83 -18.08 -8.61
C GLN A 128 -43.44 -17.45 -8.80
N MET A 129 -42.42 -18.28 -8.90
CA MET A 129 -41.05 -17.84 -9.20
C MET A 129 -41.02 -17.25 -10.62
N VAL A 130 -40.45 -16.04 -10.71
CA VAL A 130 -40.33 -15.31 -12.00
C VAL A 130 -38.86 -15.27 -12.43
N PHE A 131 -37.94 -15.06 -11.46
CA PHE A 131 -36.53 -14.93 -11.76
C PHE A 131 -35.66 -15.31 -10.57
N THR A 132 -34.43 -15.77 -10.82
CA THR A 132 -33.43 -16.09 -9.80
C THR A 132 -32.10 -15.42 -10.15
N TYR A 133 -31.51 -14.73 -9.18
CA TYR A 133 -30.13 -14.25 -9.22
C TYR A 133 -29.26 -15.18 -8.38
N HIS A 134 -28.27 -15.81 -8.99
CA HIS A 134 -27.25 -16.60 -8.30
C HIS A 134 -26.08 -15.69 -7.91
N ILE A 135 -26.04 -15.26 -6.67
CA ILE A 135 -25.08 -14.28 -6.16
C ILE A 135 -23.86 -15.01 -5.64
N THR A 136 -22.71 -14.69 -6.17
CA THR A 136 -21.40 -15.07 -5.62
C THR A 136 -20.66 -13.81 -5.22
N GLN A 137 -20.38 -13.65 -3.92
CA GLN A 137 -19.50 -12.59 -3.46
C GLN A 137 -18.13 -13.20 -3.11
N SER A 138 -17.09 -12.70 -3.77
CA SER A 138 -15.73 -13.12 -3.51
C SER A 138 -15.39 -12.98 -2.05
N HIS A 139 -14.53 -13.83 -1.54
CA HIS A 139 -13.93 -13.64 -0.23
C HIS A 139 -13.13 -12.35 -0.21
N GLU A 140 -12.86 -11.85 0.99
CA GLU A 140 -11.94 -10.75 1.14
C GLU A 140 -10.57 -11.18 0.62
N ASP A 141 -10.36 -10.93 -0.67
CA ASP A 141 -9.01 -10.66 -1.05
C ASP A 141 -8.71 -9.28 -0.48
N LEU A 142 -7.54 -9.12 0.05
CA LEU A 142 -7.07 -7.85 0.64
C LEU A 142 -7.27 -6.66 -0.31
N TYR A 143 -7.76 -6.84 -1.54
CA TYR A 143 -7.57 -5.91 -2.63
C TYR A 143 -8.78 -5.70 -3.55
N GLY A 144 -9.86 -6.48 -3.41
CA GLY A 144 -10.92 -6.49 -4.41
C GLY A 144 -10.40 -6.88 -5.81
N TYR A 145 -9.35 -7.69 -5.85
CA TYR A 145 -8.78 -8.32 -7.03
C TYR A 145 -8.55 -9.78 -6.73
N ASP A 146 -8.60 -10.60 -7.74
CA ASP A 146 -8.27 -12.01 -7.62
C ASP A 146 -6.85 -12.16 -7.05
N PRO A 147 -6.68 -12.67 -5.82
CA PRO A 147 -5.37 -12.88 -5.20
C PRO A 147 -4.52 -13.88 -5.97
N SER A 148 -5.09 -14.53 -7.01
CA SER A 148 -4.32 -15.36 -7.92
C SER A 148 -3.31 -14.57 -8.73
N TYR A 149 -3.45 -13.25 -8.86
CA TYR A 149 -2.58 -12.43 -9.71
C TYR A 149 -1.65 -11.46 -8.96
N TRP A 150 -1.96 -11.12 -7.71
CA TRP A 150 -1.23 -10.08 -6.99
C TRP A 150 -0.88 -10.49 -5.56
N GLU A 151 0.28 -10.02 -5.11
CA GLU A 151 0.72 -10.12 -3.72
C GLU A 151 0.97 -8.73 -3.15
N ILE A 152 0.57 -8.51 -1.90
CA ILE A 152 1.10 -7.41 -1.10
C ILE A 152 1.99 -8.00 -0.03
N ILE A 153 3.19 -7.50 -0.01
CA ILE A 153 4.22 -7.88 0.93
C ILE A 153 4.49 -6.67 1.80
N GLY A 154 4.12 -6.77 3.07
CA GLY A 154 4.48 -5.80 4.09
C GLY A 154 5.67 -6.29 4.89
N SER A 155 6.49 -5.39 5.38
CA SER A 155 7.51 -5.69 6.36
C SER A 155 7.49 -4.68 7.50
N GLY A 156 8.02 -5.07 8.65
CA GLY A 156 8.03 -4.20 9.80
C GLY A 156 8.45 -4.94 11.06
N ASN A 157 7.81 -4.60 12.15
CA ASN A 157 8.08 -5.26 13.43
C ASN A 157 6.80 -5.49 14.21
N ILE A 158 6.84 -6.51 15.05
CA ILE A 158 5.79 -6.80 16.02
C ILE A 158 6.36 -6.80 17.44
N TYR A 159 5.52 -6.40 18.39
CA TYR A 159 5.79 -6.43 19.81
C TYR A 159 4.86 -7.50 20.43
N ALA A 160 5.40 -8.67 20.75
CA ALA A 160 4.63 -9.71 21.44
C ALA A 160 4.85 -9.60 22.95
N ASN A 161 3.79 -9.28 23.69
CA ASN A 161 3.71 -9.44 25.15
C ASN A 161 4.96 -9.02 25.93
N PHE A 162 5.43 -7.77 25.80
CA PHE A 162 6.58 -7.22 26.54
C PHE A 162 7.95 -7.92 26.33
N ASN A 163 8.05 -8.89 25.43
CA ASN A 163 9.27 -9.66 25.20
C ASN A 163 10.22 -9.05 24.15
N GLY A 164 10.06 -7.76 23.87
CA GLY A 164 10.88 -7.05 22.88
C GLY A 164 10.27 -7.08 21.47
N SER A 165 10.96 -6.43 20.54
CA SER A 165 10.58 -6.36 19.13
C SER A 165 11.08 -7.59 18.38
N SER A 166 10.35 -7.98 17.34
CA SER A 166 10.74 -9.00 16.38
C SER A 166 10.47 -8.49 14.97
N ALA A 167 11.45 -8.60 14.09
CA ALA A 167 11.29 -8.29 12.69
C ALA A 167 10.27 -9.23 12.04
N ALA A 168 9.37 -8.68 11.25
CA ALA A 168 8.22 -9.36 10.71
C ALA A 168 8.03 -9.05 9.23
N MET A 169 7.53 -10.02 8.51
CA MET A 169 7.05 -9.87 7.13
C MET A 169 5.64 -10.44 7.00
N TRP A 170 4.82 -9.81 6.21
CA TRP A 170 3.47 -10.28 5.86
C TRP A 170 3.39 -10.47 4.36
N ASN A 171 3.00 -11.66 3.94
CA ASN A 171 2.57 -11.91 2.58
C ASN A 171 1.06 -12.12 2.59
N ASN A 172 0.30 -11.16 2.09
CA ASN A 172 -1.16 -11.19 2.12
C ASN A 172 -1.70 -11.58 3.51
N ARG A 173 -1.27 -10.96 4.61
CA ARG A 173 -1.59 -11.27 6.02
C ARG A 173 -0.87 -12.50 6.61
N ASN A 174 -0.25 -13.36 5.82
CA ASN A 174 0.52 -14.47 6.38
C ASN A 174 1.81 -13.94 6.99
N LEU A 175 1.88 -14.00 8.31
CA LEU A 175 3.02 -13.52 9.09
C LEU A 175 4.19 -14.50 9.04
N THR A 176 5.37 -13.97 8.80
CA THR A 176 6.66 -14.66 8.96
C THR A 176 7.57 -13.83 9.84
N LEU A 177 8.11 -14.41 10.90
CA LEU A 177 9.12 -13.76 11.73
C LEU A 177 10.51 -14.00 11.14
N LEU A 178 11.33 -12.96 11.11
CA LEU A 178 12.73 -13.03 10.68
C LEU A 178 13.60 -13.38 11.89
N GLU A 179 14.12 -14.60 11.91
CA GLU A 179 14.88 -15.12 13.05
C GLU A 179 16.16 -14.32 13.29
N GLY A 180 16.41 -13.94 14.54
CA GLY A 180 17.59 -13.20 14.94
C GLY A 180 17.53 -11.68 14.68
N ALA A 181 16.46 -11.18 14.09
CA ALA A 181 16.26 -9.75 13.79
C ALA A 181 15.22 -9.09 14.70
N GLU A 182 15.39 -7.79 14.89
CA GLU A 182 14.54 -6.96 15.74
C GLU A 182 13.67 -5.99 14.93
N PHE A 183 14.23 -5.35 13.89
CA PHE A 183 13.55 -4.39 13.03
C PHE A 183 13.90 -4.64 11.58
N VAL A 184 12.92 -4.57 10.70
CA VAL A 184 13.15 -4.56 9.24
C VAL A 184 13.46 -3.13 8.81
N SER A 185 14.58 -2.97 8.10
CA SER A 185 15.00 -1.71 7.50
C SER A 185 14.36 -1.48 6.14
N GLY A 186 14.04 -2.54 5.41
CA GLY A 186 13.36 -2.46 4.14
C GLY A 186 13.30 -3.82 3.42
N ILE A 187 12.50 -3.86 2.35
CA ILE A 187 12.33 -5.01 1.46
C ILE A 187 12.56 -4.62 0.01
N GLY A 188 12.87 -5.58 -0.82
CA GLY A 188 13.04 -5.35 -2.25
C GLY A 188 12.92 -6.64 -3.07
N MET A 189 12.46 -6.52 -4.31
CA MET A 189 12.31 -7.64 -5.24
C MET A 189 13.44 -7.68 -6.25
N LEU A 190 14.09 -8.83 -6.36
CA LEU A 190 15.10 -9.09 -7.38
C LEU A 190 14.47 -9.85 -8.56
N LYS A 191 14.41 -9.21 -9.72
CA LYS A 191 13.86 -9.78 -10.97
C LYS A 191 12.42 -10.31 -10.78
N ASP A 192 11.60 -9.60 -10.00
CA ASP A 192 10.21 -9.96 -9.69
C ASP A 192 10.01 -11.41 -9.20
N ARG A 193 11.08 -12.02 -8.68
CA ARG A 193 11.07 -13.41 -8.28
C ARG A 193 11.54 -13.65 -6.86
N TYR A 194 12.60 -12.98 -6.44
CA TYR A 194 13.21 -13.22 -5.13
C TYR A 194 12.99 -12.01 -4.24
N LEU A 195 12.35 -12.23 -3.11
CA LEU A 195 12.16 -11.23 -2.08
C LEU A 195 13.39 -11.17 -1.17
N TYR A 196 13.99 -9.99 -1.10
CA TYR A 196 15.03 -9.69 -0.14
C TYR A 196 14.51 -8.79 0.95
N SER A 197 14.97 -8.99 2.16
CA SER A 197 14.74 -8.08 3.28
C SER A 197 16.04 -7.84 4.04
N CYS A 198 16.15 -6.65 4.57
CA CYS A 198 17.27 -6.18 5.36
C CYS A 198 16.76 -5.84 6.77
N ALA A 199 17.38 -6.38 7.79
CA ALA A 199 16.92 -6.19 9.17
C ALA A 199 18.07 -6.07 10.17
N LEU A 200 17.87 -5.27 11.21
CA LEU A 200 18.82 -5.12 12.31
C LEU A 200 18.83 -6.37 13.20
N ALA A 201 20.01 -6.84 13.55
CA ALA A 201 20.18 -7.99 14.42
C ALA A 201 19.71 -7.67 15.85
N LYS A 202 18.99 -8.61 16.46
CA LYS A 202 18.44 -8.47 17.80
C LYS A 202 19.53 -8.25 18.86
N GLY A 203 19.36 -7.16 19.63
CA GLY A 203 20.26 -6.84 20.74
C GLY A 203 21.70 -6.53 20.34
N LYS A 204 21.98 -6.27 19.06
CA LYS A 204 23.31 -5.90 18.56
C LYS A 204 23.23 -4.65 17.70
N ASN A 205 23.93 -3.62 18.11
CA ASN A 205 24.10 -2.42 17.31
C ASN A 205 25.08 -2.70 16.15
N PHE A 206 24.88 -2.01 15.01
CA PHE A 206 25.76 -2.09 13.84
C PHE A 206 25.96 -3.50 13.29
N LYS A 207 24.91 -4.29 13.33
CA LYS A 207 24.88 -5.59 12.68
C LYS A 207 23.55 -5.75 11.92
N THR A 208 23.66 -5.91 10.62
CA THR A 208 22.53 -6.04 9.73
C THR A 208 22.50 -7.42 9.09
N ILE A 209 21.34 -8.03 9.03
CA ILE A 209 21.12 -9.37 8.45
C ILE A 209 20.33 -9.20 7.16
N ILE A 210 20.77 -9.91 6.12
CA ILE A 210 20.06 -10.01 4.84
C ILE A 210 19.35 -11.36 4.78
N TYR A 211 18.09 -11.31 4.41
CA TYR A 211 17.25 -12.49 4.17
C TYR A 211 16.84 -12.54 2.70
N LYS A 212 16.70 -13.75 2.20
CA LYS A 212 16.10 -14.04 0.91
C LYS A 212 14.93 -14.99 1.11
N ASP A 213 13.75 -14.59 0.69
CA ASP A 213 12.50 -15.35 0.88
C ASP A 213 12.30 -15.80 2.35
N GLY A 214 12.67 -14.93 3.31
CA GLY A 214 12.57 -15.16 4.75
C GLY A 214 13.72 -15.98 5.37
N VAL A 215 14.68 -16.45 4.56
CA VAL A 215 15.84 -17.23 5.02
C VAL A 215 17.08 -16.34 5.07
N GLN A 216 17.79 -16.34 6.20
CA GLN A 216 19.03 -15.58 6.35
C GLN A 216 20.07 -16.06 5.30
N THR A 217 20.66 -15.12 4.57
CA THR A 217 21.66 -15.40 3.53
C THR A 217 23.00 -14.73 3.81
N ASP A 218 23.00 -13.57 4.45
CA ASP A 218 24.22 -12.81 4.68
C ASP A 218 24.10 -11.95 5.95
N VAL A 219 25.26 -11.44 6.41
CA VAL A 219 25.38 -10.58 7.57
C VAL A 219 26.40 -9.48 7.29
N MET A 220 25.98 -8.22 7.43
CA MET A 220 26.86 -7.07 7.35
C MET A 220 27.28 -6.61 8.74
N GLU A 221 28.55 -6.77 9.06
CA GLU A 221 29.12 -6.29 10.31
C GLU A 221 29.45 -4.79 10.22
N ASN A 222 29.40 -4.07 11.34
CA ASN A 222 29.58 -2.63 11.43
C ASN A 222 28.66 -1.83 10.50
N CYS A 223 27.46 -2.33 10.30
CA CYS A 223 26.41 -1.78 9.47
C CYS A 223 25.12 -1.60 10.28
N ASN A 224 24.64 -0.38 10.42
CA ASN A 224 23.32 -0.06 10.96
C ASN A 224 22.44 0.39 9.81
N ALA A 225 21.88 -0.55 9.07
CA ALA A 225 21.00 -0.23 7.94
C ALA A 225 19.68 0.37 8.43
N THR A 226 19.32 1.51 7.89
CA THR A 226 18.07 2.21 8.15
C THR A 226 17.09 2.05 7.01
N ASP A 227 17.58 1.74 5.82
CA ASP A 227 16.80 1.58 4.61
C ASP A 227 17.48 0.61 3.64
N PHE A 228 16.68 0.03 2.71
CA PHE A 228 17.15 -1.01 1.81
C PHE A 228 16.36 -1.02 0.50
N THR A 229 17.05 -1.17 -0.61
CA THR A 229 16.44 -1.31 -1.94
C THR A 229 17.16 -2.33 -2.81
N VAL A 230 16.46 -2.81 -3.83
CA VAL A 230 17.00 -3.69 -4.87
C VAL A 230 16.88 -2.98 -6.22
N SER A 231 17.99 -2.89 -6.93
CA SER A 231 18.02 -2.33 -8.29
C SER A 231 18.83 -3.21 -9.23
N GLY A 232 18.22 -3.62 -10.35
CA GLY A 232 18.84 -4.53 -11.31
C GLY A 232 19.13 -5.89 -10.66
N ILE A 233 20.44 -6.17 -10.45
CA ILE A 233 20.92 -7.40 -9.79
C ILE A 233 21.61 -7.10 -8.45
N SER A 234 21.54 -5.87 -7.99
CA SER A 234 22.28 -5.42 -6.80
C SER A 234 21.34 -5.09 -5.65
N LEU A 235 21.81 -5.37 -4.45
CA LEU A 235 21.21 -5.03 -3.17
C LEU A 235 21.87 -3.75 -2.65
N TYR A 236 21.09 -2.80 -2.20
CA TYR A 236 21.59 -1.54 -1.62
C TYR A 236 21.01 -1.36 -0.23
N ALA A 237 21.84 -0.98 0.73
CA ALA A 237 21.43 -0.59 2.07
C ALA A 237 21.97 0.79 2.40
N GLY A 238 21.13 1.68 2.88
CA GLY A 238 21.52 2.98 3.42
C GLY A 238 21.59 2.92 4.95
N GLY A 239 22.48 3.68 5.58
CA GLY A 239 22.57 3.66 7.04
C GLY A 239 23.80 4.36 7.59
N SER A 240 24.37 3.79 8.65
CA SER A 240 25.59 4.27 9.28
C SER A 240 26.56 3.13 9.62
N TRP A 241 27.83 3.47 9.65
CA TRP A 241 28.88 2.67 10.26
C TRP A 241 29.44 3.39 11.50
N SER A 242 30.10 2.67 12.38
CA SER A 242 30.59 3.24 13.63
C SER A 242 32.09 3.05 13.80
N GLU A 243 32.72 4.14 14.25
CA GLU A 243 34.11 4.12 14.72
C GLU A 243 34.28 5.04 15.92
N ASN A 244 34.96 4.58 16.96
CA ASN A 244 35.23 5.37 18.20
C ASN A 244 33.94 5.93 18.83
N LYS A 245 32.81 5.20 18.79
CA LYS A 245 31.48 5.59 19.29
C LYS A 245 30.82 6.72 18.51
N LYS A 246 31.31 7.06 17.34
CA LYS A 246 30.70 8.00 16.42
C LYS A 246 30.08 7.23 15.27
N GLU A 247 28.97 7.74 14.75
CA GLU A 247 28.27 7.19 13.61
C GLU A 247 28.53 8.07 12.39
N TYR A 248 28.71 7.41 11.26
CA TYR A 248 29.04 8.06 9.99
C TYR A 248 28.12 7.55 8.88
N PRO A 249 27.60 8.44 8.03
CA PRO A 249 26.70 8.06 6.94
C PRO A 249 27.41 7.21 5.90
N ALA A 250 26.76 6.15 5.46
CA ALA A 250 27.25 5.30 4.39
C ALA A 250 26.10 4.59 3.68
N TYR A 251 26.41 4.02 2.51
CA TYR A 251 25.59 3.00 1.90
C TYR A 251 26.44 1.78 1.52
N TRP A 252 25.79 0.65 1.40
CA TRP A 252 26.40 -0.62 0.98
C TRP A 252 25.77 -1.07 -0.33
N ARG A 253 26.60 -1.56 -1.25
CA ARG A 253 26.16 -2.21 -2.47
C ARG A 253 26.68 -3.66 -2.45
N ASN A 254 25.80 -4.64 -2.41
CA ASN A 254 26.16 -6.06 -2.31
C ASN A 254 27.19 -6.33 -1.16
N GLY A 255 27.06 -5.64 -0.02
CA GLY A 255 27.95 -5.74 1.12
C GLY A 255 29.20 -4.83 1.07
N GLU A 256 29.52 -4.22 -0.05
CA GLU A 256 30.63 -3.27 -0.18
C GLU A 256 30.21 -1.86 0.25
N MET A 257 30.91 -1.31 1.25
CA MET A 257 30.60 -0.02 1.84
C MET A 257 31.15 1.15 1.01
N THR A 258 30.31 2.18 0.87
CA THR A 258 30.69 3.51 0.38
C THR A 258 30.48 4.51 1.50
N ASP A 259 31.59 5.10 1.97
CA ASP A 259 31.60 6.13 3.01
C ASP A 259 31.16 7.49 2.46
N LEU A 260 30.15 8.10 3.06
CA LEU A 260 29.62 9.42 2.70
C LEU A 260 30.04 10.52 3.70
N SER A 261 30.87 10.20 4.70
CA SER A 261 31.23 11.09 5.80
C SER A 261 32.25 12.17 5.46
N GLU A 262 32.75 12.20 4.22
CA GLU A 262 33.83 13.13 3.79
C GLU A 262 35.03 13.14 4.77
N ASN A 263 35.65 11.96 4.89
CA ASN A 263 36.75 11.75 5.83
C ASN A 263 36.35 11.97 7.32
N LYS A 264 35.17 11.52 7.70
CA LYS A 264 34.62 11.60 9.07
C LYS A 264 34.35 13.03 9.55
N THR A 265 34.13 13.97 8.63
CA THR A 265 33.72 15.32 8.96
C THR A 265 32.21 15.44 9.15
N ILE A 266 31.44 14.52 8.59
CA ILE A 266 29.98 14.45 8.72
C ILE A 266 29.65 13.26 9.61
N GLU A 267 29.04 13.54 10.76
CA GLU A 267 28.48 12.54 11.67
C GLU A 267 26.99 12.35 11.38
N GLY A 268 26.45 11.16 11.62
CA GLY A 268 25.03 10.83 11.46
C GLY A 268 24.83 9.58 10.60
N GLN A 269 23.65 9.48 9.99
CA GLN A 269 23.26 8.33 9.20
C GLN A 269 22.55 8.73 7.91
N VAL A 270 22.61 7.90 6.91
CA VAL A 270 21.66 7.86 5.81
C VAL A 270 20.32 7.40 6.39
N SER A 271 19.23 8.09 6.06
CA SER A 271 17.87 7.70 6.51
C SER A 271 17.15 6.88 5.46
N CYS A 272 17.41 7.17 4.18
CA CYS A 272 16.76 6.53 3.04
C CYS A 272 17.69 6.44 1.84
N ILE A 273 17.45 5.49 0.95
CA ILE A 273 18.24 5.23 -0.24
C ILE A 273 17.34 4.90 -1.44
N ALA A 274 17.61 5.51 -2.59
CA ALA A 274 16.97 5.18 -3.85
C ALA A 274 18.02 5.01 -4.95
N VAL A 275 17.72 4.20 -5.96
CA VAL A 275 18.65 3.90 -7.05
C VAL A 275 17.92 4.01 -8.39
N ASP A 276 18.49 4.79 -9.29
CA ASP A 276 18.04 4.90 -10.68
C ASP A 276 19.22 4.61 -11.63
N GLY A 277 19.16 3.49 -12.33
CA GLY A 277 20.25 3.03 -13.17
C GLY A 277 21.54 2.84 -12.38
N ASN A 278 22.53 3.72 -12.64
CA ASN A 278 23.82 3.73 -11.94
C ASN A 278 23.89 4.80 -10.84
N ASP A 279 22.90 5.65 -10.74
CA ASP A 279 22.88 6.73 -9.74
C ASP A 279 22.27 6.24 -8.43
N VAL A 280 23.00 6.44 -7.33
CA VAL A 280 22.56 6.17 -5.97
C VAL A 280 22.25 7.50 -5.31
N TYR A 281 21.04 7.61 -4.78
CA TYR A 281 20.55 8.75 -4.01
C TYR A 281 20.42 8.34 -2.55
N ALA A 282 20.94 9.13 -1.64
CA ALA A 282 20.85 8.91 -0.21
C ALA A 282 20.37 10.19 0.49
N GLY A 283 19.48 10.03 1.46
CA GLY A 283 18.97 11.14 2.27
C GLY A 283 19.40 11.01 3.72
N GLY A 284 19.62 12.13 4.39
CA GLY A 284 19.98 12.18 5.80
C GLY A 284 19.54 13.47 6.45
N THR A 285 20.21 13.86 7.54
CA THR A 285 19.98 15.14 8.22
C THR A 285 20.67 16.25 7.47
N ASN A 286 19.92 17.24 6.99
CA ASN A 286 20.34 18.41 6.25
C ASN A 286 20.95 18.17 4.87
N TYR A 287 21.12 16.91 4.47
CA TYR A 287 21.82 16.59 3.23
C TYR A 287 21.12 15.52 2.41
N MET A 288 21.28 15.64 1.11
CA MET A 288 21.12 14.55 0.16
C MET A 288 22.44 14.30 -0.58
N TRP A 289 22.68 13.05 -0.91
CA TRP A 289 23.81 12.65 -1.76
C TRP A 289 23.28 12.08 -3.06
N LYS A 290 23.94 12.46 -4.16
CA LYS A 290 23.86 11.72 -5.41
C LYS A 290 25.22 11.08 -5.65
N ASN A 291 25.31 9.77 -5.56
CA ASN A 291 26.57 9.02 -5.50
C ASN A 291 27.43 9.51 -4.31
N PHE A 292 28.52 10.25 -4.62
CA PHE A 292 29.41 10.82 -3.60
C PHE A 292 29.18 12.32 -3.38
N ARG A 293 28.41 12.94 -4.28
CA ARG A 293 28.21 14.39 -4.23
C ARG A 293 27.10 14.72 -3.25
N ARG A 294 27.43 15.51 -2.25
CA ARG A 294 26.51 16.05 -1.27
C ARG A 294 25.91 17.36 -1.75
N ASP A 295 24.61 17.51 -1.56
CA ASP A 295 23.88 18.75 -1.71
C ASP A 295 23.17 19.06 -0.38
N GLU A 296 23.27 20.32 0.11
CA GLU A 296 22.58 20.78 1.31
C GLU A 296 21.11 21.05 1.00
N LEU A 297 20.23 20.65 1.91
CA LEU A 297 18.79 20.85 1.75
C LEU A 297 18.36 22.22 2.31
N PRO A 298 17.53 22.98 1.56
CA PRO A 298 16.90 24.17 2.11
C PRO A 298 15.98 23.81 3.27
N HIS A 299 16.09 24.56 4.37
CA HIS A 299 15.27 24.40 5.57
C HIS A 299 14.72 25.72 6.12
N ASP A 300 14.79 26.80 5.39
CA ASP A 300 14.14 28.13 5.49
C ASP A 300 13.64 28.54 6.90
N GLY A 301 14.58 28.90 7.80
CA GLY A 301 14.26 29.38 9.14
C GLY A 301 13.96 28.30 10.19
N TYR A 302 14.15 27.03 9.83
CA TYR A 302 14.21 25.90 10.76
C TYR A 302 15.65 25.56 11.10
N ASP A 303 15.85 24.86 12.21
CA ASP A 303 17.19 24.53 12.71
C ASP A 303 17.86 23.42 11.91
N SER A 304 17.06 22.50 11.40
CA SER A 304 17.52 21.40 10.55
C SER A 304 16.37 20.79 9.75
N ALA A 305 16.75 19.94 8.79
CA ALA A 305 15.84 19.14 7.99
C ALA A 305 16.21 17.66 8.08
N ARG A 306 15.25 16.76 7.93
CA ARG A 306 15.50 15.33 7.80
C ARG A 306 14.76 14.76 6.59
N VAL A 307 15.48 14.10 5.72
CA VAL A 307 14.89 13.29 4.64
C VAL A 307 14.47 11.96 5.24
N THR A 308 13.31 11.49 4.86
CA THR A 308 12.73 10.23 5.31
C THR A 308 12.60 9.21 4.19
N GLU A 309 12.38 9.70 2.96
CA GLU A 309 12.19 8.86 1.79
C GLU A 309 12.62 9.61 0.53
N ILE A 310 13.12 8.88 -0.48
CA ILE A 310 13.45 9.41 -1.81
C ILE A 310 12.76 8.56 -2.85
N PHE A 311 12.04 9.21 -3.75
CA PHE A 311 11.47 8.63 -4.96
C PHE A 311 12.14 9.22 -6.19
N VAL A 312 12.50 8.37 -7.17
CA VAL A 312 13.14 8.79 -8.41
C VAL A 312 12.41 8.19 -9.59
N ASP A 313 12.10 9.02 -10.59
CA ASP A 313 11.58 8.60 -11.87
C ASP A 313 12.12 9.50 -13.00
N ASP A 314 11.67 9.28 -14.24
CA ASP A 314 12.07 10.08 -15.41
C ASP A 314 11.78 11.59 -15.26
N SER A 315 10.88 12.00 -14.38
CA SER A 315 10.55 13.40 -14.12
C SER A 315 11.46 14.07 -13.09
N GLY A 316 12.23 13.28 -12.33
CA GLY A 316 13.25 13.74 -11.42
C GLY A 316 13.28 13.04 -10.06
N VAL A 317 13.95 13.69 -9.12
CA VAL A 317 14.14 13.25 -7.74
C VAL A 317 13.17 14.01 -6.84
N TYR A 318 12.46 13.27 -6.01
CA TYR A 318 11.52 13.74 -5.01
C TYR A 318 11.96 13.22 -3.64
N ALA A 319 11.94 14.04 -2.62
CA ALA A 319 12.26 13.61 -1.26
C ALA A 319 11.18 14.08 -0.30
N SER A 320 10.72 13.23 0.59
CA SER A 320 9.86 13.60 1.70
C SER A 320 10.65 13.73 2.99
N GLY A 321 10.08 14.43 3.96
CA GLY A 321 10.70 14.56 5.26
C GLY A 321 10.03 15.59 6.16
N TYR A 322 10.81 16.09 7.08
CA TYR A 322 10.35 17.12 8.01
C TYR A 322 11.46 18.11 8.37
N LEU A 323 11.03 19.31 8.69
CA LEU A 323 11.85 20.36 9.26
C LEU A 323 11.76 20.32 10.78
N ILE A 324 12.83 20.69 11.45
CA ILE A 324 12.95 20.66 12.91
C ILE A 324 13.17 22.09 13.42
N LYS A 325 12.38 22.49 14.43
CA LYS A 325 12.56 23.75 15.13
C LYS A 325 12.50 23.53 16.63
N GLY A 326 13.62 23.77 17.33
CA GLY A 326 13.77 23.39 18.72
C GLY A 326 13.83 21.88 18.92
N GLU A 327 13.40 21.41 20.08
CA GLU A 327 13.54 19.98 20.44
C GLU A 327 12.36 19.11 20.02
N GLU A 328 11.16 19.69 19.83
CA GLU A 328 9.93 18.92 19.67
C GLU A 328 8.99 19.39 18.53
N ASN A 329 9.39 20.38 17.75
CA ASN A 329 8.53 20.91 16.69
C ASN A 329 8.98 20.37 15.32
N PHE A 330 8.13 19.52 14.73
CA PHE A 330 8.34 18.93 13.42
C PHE A 330 7.33 19.48 12.43
N ARG A 331 7.77 19.80 11.21
CA ARG A 331 6.94 20.28 10.13
C ARG A 331 7.10 19.42 8.88
N ALA A 332 6.07 18.72 8.47
CA ALA A 332 6.05 17.91 7.25
C ALA A 332 6.36 18.75 6.01
N CYS A 333 7.26 18.24 5.18
CA CYS A 333 7.68 18.88 3.95
C CYS A 333 8.16 17.86 2.92
N TRP A 334 8.41 18.34 1.73
CA TRP A 334 9.05 17.58 0.67
C TRP A 334 9.92 18.49 -0.19
N TRP A 335 10.84 17.89 -0.96
CA TRP A 335 11.76 18.61 -1.84
C TRP A 335 11.69 18.06 -3.25
N GLN A 336 11.78 18.95 -4.23
CA GLN A 336 11.94 18.63 -5.64
C GLN A 336 12.90 19.63 -6.30
N LYS A 337 13.90 19.12 -7.01
CA LYS A 337 14.90 19.96 -7.71
C LYS A 337 15.52 21.06 -6.82
N GLY A 338 15.76 20.73 -5.56
CA GLY A 338 16.31 21.66 -4.58
C GLY A 338 15.33 22.70 -4.01
N ALA A 339 14.06 22.67 -4.38
CA ALA A 339 13.02 23.53 -3.82
C ALA A 339 12.32 22.82 -2.65
N LEU A 340 12.13 23.56 -1.54
CA LEU A 340 11.36 23.13 -0.37
C LEU A 340 9.87 23.42 -0.58
N HIS A 341 9.04 22.46 -0.25
CA HIS A 341 7.59 22.57 -0.24
C HIS A 341 7.03 22.16 1.12
N LEU A 342 6.32 23.05 1.79
CA LEU A 342 5.62 22.73 3.03
C LEU A 342 4.31 22.03 2.72
N LEU A 343 3.99 20.98 3.48
CA LEU A 343 2.71 20.30 3.37
C LEU A 343 1.63 20.98 4.21
N ASP A 344 0.39 20.93 3.74
CA ASP A 344 -0.74 21.42 4.52
C ASP A 344 -0.94 20.57 5.77
N ILE A 345 -1.14 21.23 6.91
CA ILE A 345 -1.51 20.62 8.18
C ILE A 345 -2.71 21.37 8.71
N GLU A 346 -3.81 20.72 8.93
CA GLU A 346 -4.98 21.37 9.51
C GLU A 346 -4.68 21.90 10.91
N GLY A 347 -4.72 23.22 11.07
CA GLY A 347 -4.54 23.90 12.35
C GLY A 347 -3.13 24.43 12.62
N SER A 348 -2.92 24.95 13.84
CA SER A 348 -1.67 25.61 14.25
C SER A 348 -0.67 24.69 14.96
N ILE A 349 -0.94 23.40 15.07
CA ILE A 349 -0.11 22.48 15.86
C ILE A 349 0.98 21.90 14.96
N GLU A 350 2.19 22.23 15.30
CA GLU A 350 3.41 21.75 14.66
C GLU A 350 3.76 20.40 15.26
N ASN A 351 3.41 19.31 14.74
CA ASN A 351 3.98 17.97 14.94
C ASN A 351 3.47 17.11 13.81
N SER A 352 4.08 17.32 12.67
CA SER A 352 3.80 16.58 11.45
C SER A 352 5.09 16.14 10.79
N ALA A 353 5.10 14.97 10.21
CA ALA A 353 6.20 14.51 9.37
C ALA A 353 5.64 13.81 8.12
N ALA A 354 6.31 14.00 7.02
CA ALA A 354 6.19 13.16 5.85
C ALA A 354 7.21 12.03 5.99
N THR A 355 6.79 10.80 5.80
CA THR A 355 7.60 9.60 6.02
C THR A 355 7.78 8.78 4.76
N ALA A 356 6.91 8.96 3.77
CA ALA A 356 6.95 8.26 2.50
C ALA A 356 6.57 9.20 1.36
N ILE A 357 7.10 8.96 0.17
CA ILE A 357 6.76 9.69 -1.05
C ILE A 357 6.71 8.75 -2.25
N LEU A 358 5.69 8.92 -3.08
CA LEU A 358 5.49 8.15 -4.30
C LEU A 358 4.92 9.07 -5.38
N ARG A 359 5.41 8.96 -6.60
CA ARG A 359 4.74 9.53 -7.76
C ARG A 359 4.08 8.44 -8.58
N HIS A 360 2.80 8.56 -8.81
CA HIS A 360 2.00 7.57 -9.52
C HIS A 360 0.91 8.23 -10.35
N ASP A 361 0.74 7.81 -11.61
CA ASP A 361 -0.24 8.36 -12.57
C ASP A 361 -0.25 9.92 -12.60
N GLY A 362 0.96 10.49 -12.65
CA GLY A 362 1.16 11.95 -12.72
C GLY A 362 0.94 12.71 -11.42
N LYS A 363 0.48 12.06 -10.35
CA LYS A 363 0.24 12.64 -9.03
C LYS A 363 1.36 12.33 -8.04
N ILE A 364 1.55 13.22 -7.08
CA ILE A 364 2.47 13.02 -5.95
C ILE A 364 1.65 12.61 -4.73
N TYR A 365 1.99 11.46 -4.17
CA TYR A 365 1.42 10.95 -2.92
C TYR A 365 2.49 11.01 -1.84
N ILE A 366 2.13 11.54 -0.68
CA ILE A 366 3.03 11.64 0.47
C ILE A 366 2.31 11.06 1.68
N GLY A 367 2.93 10.08 2.32
CA GLY A 367 2.45 9.47 3.55
C GLY A 367 3.12 10.09 4.78
N GLY A 368 2.46 10.01 5.93
CA GLY A 368 3.04 10.50 7.17
C GLY A 368 2.01 10.64 8.29
N TYR A 369 2.20 11.65 9.12
CA TYR A 369 1.26 11.97 10.20
C TYR A 369 1.14 13.49 10.41
N VAL A 370 0.00 13.89 11.01
CA VAL A 370 -0.31 15.28 11.41
C VAL A 370 -0.86 15.34 12.83
N ASN A 371 -0.78 16.50 13.46
CA ASN A 371 -1.53 16.87 14.68
C ASN A 371 -1.49 15.80 15.79
N GLY A 372 -0.32 15.43 16.27
CA GLY A 372 -0.15 14.51 17.37
C GLY A 372 -0.39 13.05 16.94
N TYR A 373 0.25 12.66 15.86
CA TYR A 373 0.32 11.28 15.39
C TYR A 373 -1.01 10.75 14.82
N ARG A 374 -1.63 11.48 13.90
CA ARG A 374 -2.74 10.97 13.10
C ARG A 374 -2.25 10.65 11.71
N ALA A 375 -2.39 9.40 11.29
CA ALA A 375 -1.98 8.96 9.97
C ALA A 375 -2.62 9.81 8.87
N ALA A 376 -1.80 10.24 7.93
CA ALA A 376 -2.14 11.20 6.90
C ALA A 376 -1.58 10.79 5.53
N LEU A 377 -2.35 11.11 4.50
CA LEU A 377 -1.95 10.99 3.09
C LEU A 377 -2.21 12.32 2.40
N TRP A 378 -1.19 12.90 1.79
CA TRP A 378 -1.32 14.05 0.90
C TRP A 378 -1.31 13.57 -0.55
N THR A 379 -2.23 14.10 -1.35
CA THR A 379 -2.26 13.89 -2.80
C THR A 379 -2.17 15.26 -3.47
N ASP A 380 -1.09 15.51 -4.21
CA ASP A 380 -0.80 16.83 -4.81
C ASP A 380 -0.93 17.97 -3.78
N GLY A 381 -0.45 17.74 -2.56
CA GLY A 381 -0.50 18.68 -1.45
C GLY A 381 -1.83 18.71 -0.66
N ASN A 382 -2.90 18.07 -1.15
CA ASN A 382 -4.19 18.02 -0.45
C ASN A 382 -4.18 16.94 0.63
N LEU A 383 -4.43 17.33 1.87
CA LEU A 383 -4.42 16.46 3.03
C LEU A 383 -5.69 15.60 3.13
N LYS A 384 -5.50 14.29 3.34
CA LYS A 384 -6.51 13.35 3.80
C LYS A 384 -6.04 12.66 5.08
N ARG A 385 -6.77 12.79 6.17
CA ARG A 385 -6.52 12.01 7.38
C ARG A 385 -7.05 10.59 7.21
N LEU A 386 -6.23 9.61 7.54
CA LEU A 386 -6.58 8.19 7.50
C LEU A 386 -7.05 7.68 8.86
N THR A 387 -6.67 8.36 9.95
CA THR A 387 -7.12 8.02 11.31
C THR A 387 -7.63 9.25 12.05
N SER A 388 -8.52 9.02 13.01
CA SER A 388 -8.97 10.03 13.98
C SER A 388 -8.16 10.03 15.28
N TYR A 389 -7.34 9.02 15.49
CA TYR A 389 -6.47 8.83 16.66
C TYR A 389 -5.07 8.37 16.21
N ASN A 390 -4.20 8.00 17.14
CA ASN A 390 -2.82 7.67 16.85
C ASN A 390 -2.65 6.69 15.71
N GLY A 391 -1.73 6.97 14.83
CA GLY A 391 -1.34 6.16 13.69
C GLY A 391 -0.34 6.89 12.80
N HIS A 392 0.39 6.16 12.00
CA HIS A 392 1.40 6.66 11.09
C HIS A 392 1.25 5.97 9.73
N VAL A 393 1.52 6.69 8.66
CA VAL A 393 1.86 6.07 7.39
C VAL A 393 3.38 6.03 7.32
N ASN A 394 3.95 4.87 7.06
CA ASN A 394 5.40 4.69 6.98
C ASN A 394 5.84 4.43 5.54
N ALA A 395 4.99 3.83 4.71
CA ALA A 395 5.33 3.44 3.35
C ALA A 395 4.18 3.62 2.39
N LEU A 396 4.50 3.77 1.12
CA LEU A 396 3.55 3.85 0.01
C LEU A 396 3.91 2.88 -1.10
N ALA A 397 2.91 2.26 -1.69
CA ALA A 397 3.03 1.52 -2.94
C ALA A 397 1.84 1.85 -3.85
N ALA A 398 1.95 1.58 -5.13
CA ALA A 398 0.87 1.82 -6.07
C ALA A 398 0.67 0.63 -7.01
N ARG A 399 -0.53 0.52 -7.57
CA ARG A 399 -0.87 -0.51 -8.55
C ARG A 399 -1.90 0.02 -9.56
N GLY A 400 -1.73 -0.39 -10.81
CA GLY A 400 -2.64 0.05 -11.88
C GLY A 400 -2.70 1.58 -11.99
N LYS A 401 -3.84 2.12 -12.42
CA LYS A 401 -4.00 3.58 -12.60
C LYS A 401 -4.54 4.32 -11.37
N ASP A 402 -5.16 3.60 -10.44
CA ASP A 402 -6.03 4.25 -9.47
C ASP A 402 -5.77 3.89 -8.02
N GLU A 403 -4.90 2.94 -7.75
CA GLU A 403 -4.73 2.41 -6.40
C GLU A 403 -3.40 2.79 -5.80
N VAL A 404 -3.47 3.36 -4.59
CA VAL A 404 -2.33 3.61 -3.73
C VAL A 404 -2.56 2.89 -2.41
N PHE A 405 -1.52 2.22 -1.94
CA PHE A 405 -1.50 1.53 -0.67
C PHE A 405 -0.60 2.32 0.28
N ALA A 406 -1.14 2.69 1.42
CA ALA A 406 -0.40 3.33 2.50
C ALA A 406 -0.25 2.31 3.63
N ALA A 407 0.97 2.03 4.05
CA ALA A 407 1.24 1.06 5.09
C ALA A 407 1.76 1.74 6.36
N GLY A 408 1.43 1.18 7.53
CA GLY A 408 1.83 1.79 8.78
C GLY A 408 1.22 1.15 10.01
N ASP A 409 0.79 1.99 10.95
CA ASP A 409 0.04 1.56 12.14
C ASP A 409 -1.20 2.42 12.40
N LYS A 410 -2.17 1.82 13.07
CA LYS A 410 -3.37 2.48 13.61
C LYS A 410 -3.57 2.06 15.06
N GLY A 411 -3.29 2.98 15.99
CA GLY A 411 -3.34 2.66 17.42
C GLY A 411 -2.31 1.62 17.86
N GLY A 412 -1.19 1.50 17.14
CA GLY A 412 -0.16 0.50 17.39
C GLY A 412 -0.42 -0.87 16.75
N TYR A 413 -1.42 -1.00 15.88
CA TYR A 413 -1.69 -2.22 15.13
C TYR A 413 -1.23 -2.07 13.68
N PRO A 414 -0.53 -3.07 13.12
CA PRO A 414 -0.04 -3.03 11.74
C PRO A 414 -1.21 -3.03 10.76
N ILE A 415 -1.20 -2.06 9.84
CA ILE A 415 -2.30 -1.82 8.92
C ILE A 415 -1.82 -1.39 7.54
N ILE A 416 -2.62 -1.67 6.53
CA ILE A 416 -2.50 -1.11 5.19
C ILE A 416 -3.83 -0.43 4.85
N TRP A 417 -3.78 0.82 4.40
CA TRP A 417 -4.89 1.54 3.81
C TRP A 417 -4.82 1.45 2.30
N ARG A 418 -5.85 0.92 1.67
CA ARG A 418 -6.03 0.99 0.22
C ARG A 418 -6.83 2.24 -0.12
N VAL A 419 -6.27 3.09 -0.95
CA VAL A 419 -6.91 4.33 -1.39
C VAL A 419 -7.13 4.29 -2.89
N ARG A 420 -8.39 4.41 -3.33
CA ARG A 420 -8.77 4.46 -4.74
C ARG A 420 -9.09 5.89 -5.16
N SER A 421 -8.41 6.39 -6.19
CA SER A 421 -8.61 7.77 -6.64
C SER A 421 -9.90 8.00 -7.42
N ARG A 422 -10.44 6.97 -8.09
CA ARG A 422 -11.66 7.07 -8.92
C ARG A 422 -12.96 7.14 -8.12
N TYR A 423 -12.99 6.56 -6.92
CA TYR A 423 -14.21 6.43 -6.13
C TYR A 423 -14.24 7.43 -4.98
N ALA A 424 -14.25 8.75 -5.30
CA ALA A 424 -14.36 9.83 -4.32
C ALA A 424 -13.41 9.69 -3.09
N GLY A 425 -12.24 9.07 -3.29
CA GLY A 425 -11.27 8.86 -2.22
C GLY A 425 -11.66 7.75 -1.25
N GLU A 426 -12.33 6.71 -1.72
CA GLU A 426 -12.61 5.52 -0.91
C GLU A 426 -11.32 4.99 -0.28
N THR A 427 -11.39 4.72 1.01
CA THR A 427 -10.27 4.17 1.78
C THR A 427 -10.72 2.93 2.51
N LYS A 428 -10.06 1.81 2.23
CA LYS A 428 -10.29 0.54 2.92
C LYS A 428 -9.13 0.25 3.87
N GLU A 429 -9.46 -0.11 5.10
CA GLU A 429 -8.49 -0.52 6.13
C GLU A 429 -8.26 -2.03 6.09
N ILE A 430 -7.01 -2.44 6.09
CA ILE A 430 -6.59 -3.85 6.05
C ILE A 430 -5.64 -4.09 7.21
N PHE A 431 -6.13 -4.66 8.29
CA PHE A 431 -5.31 -5.01 9.45
C PHE A 431 -4.47 -6.26 9.17
N MET A 432 -3.18 -6.20 9.50
CA MET A 432 -2.22 -7.25 9.23
C MET A 432 -2.11 -8.28 10.37
N ASN A 433 -2.73 -8.03 11.51
CA ASN A 433 -2.75 -8.88 12.69
C ASN A 433 -4.05 -9.69 12.84
N THR A 434 -4.78 -9.91 11.77
CA THR A 434 -6.01 -10.71 11.79
C THR A 434 -5.71 -12.21 11.67
N SER A 435 -6.39 -13.02 12.48
CA SER A 435 -6.37 -14.48 12.39
C SER A 435 -7.07 -14.98 11.12
N GLU A 436 -6.96 -16.27 10.84
CA GLU A 436 -7.65 -16.90 9.68
C GLU A 436 -9.18 -16.71 9.71
N ASP A 437 -9.75 -16.53 10.87
CA ASP A 437 -11.19 -16.32 11.08
C ASP A 437 -11.62 -14.85 10.90
N GLY A 438 -10.68 -13.96 10.53
CA GLY A 438 -10.91 -12.52 10.42
C GLY A 438 -10.99 -11.81 11.78
N LEU A 439 -10.71 -12.49 12.88
CA LEU A 439 -10.67 -11.90 14.22
C LEU A 439 -9.36 -11.15 14.45
N HIS A 440 -9.46 -9.98 15.03
CA HIS A 440 -8.32 -9.17 15.44
C HIS A 440 -7.53 -9.90 16.53
N ASN A 441 -6.22 -9.96 16.40
CA ASN A 441 -5.36 -10.41 17.49
C ASN A 441 -4.92 -9.18 18.30
N ASP A 442 -5.67 -8.87 19.32
CA ASP A 442 -5.48 -7.69 20.18
C ASP A 442 -4.15 -7.73 20.96
N ASP A 443 -3.48 -8.89 21.03
CA ASP A 443 -2.19 -9.04 21.72
C ASP A 443 -0.98 -8.77 20.78
N MET A 444 -1.23 -8.53 19.50
CA MET A 444 -0.18 -8.33 18.49
C MET A 444 -0.08 -6.86 18.08
N TYR A 445 0.72 -6.11 18.80
CA TYR A 445 1.09 -4.74 18.44
C TYR A 445 2.23 -4.74 17.43
N GLY A 446 2.33 -3.69 16.62
CA GLY A 446 3.41 -3.54 15.65
C GLY A 446 3.12 -2.45 14.62
N ASN A 447 3.96 -2.39 13.64
CA ASN A 447 3.78 -1.49 12.50
C ASN A 447 4.27 -2.16 11.21
N VAL A 448 3.73 -1.72 10.09
CA VAL A 448 4.28 -1.98 8.76
C VAL A 448 5.20 -0.81 8.42
N THR A 449 6.46 -1.11 8.14
CA THR A 449 7.48 -0.09 7.83
C THR A 449 7.77 0.01 6.35
N ASP A 450 7.47 -1.06 5.59
CA ASP A 450 7.70 -1.08 4.16
C ASP A 450 6.67 -1.97 3.44
N ILE A 451 6.42 -1.70 2.16
CA ILE A 451 5.38 -2.38 1.38
C ILE A 451 5.77 -2.54 -0.09
N ILE A 452 5.56 -3.73 -0.63
CA ILE A 452 5.63 -4.01 -2.06
C ILE A 452 4.28 -4.56 -2.53
N VAL A 453 3.81 -4.08 -3.69
CA VAL A 453 2.67 -4.65 -4.40
C VAL A 453 3.17 -5.18 -5.73
N CYS A 454 3.09 -6.48 -5.95
CA CYS A 454 3.66 -7.12 -7.15
C CYS A 454 2.71 -8.20 -7.70
N ALA A 455 2.97 -8.64 -8.94
CA ALA A 455 2.32 -9.82 -9.47
C ALA A 455 2.72 -11.05 -8.65
N LYS A 456 1.79 -12.00 -8.50
CA LYS A 456 2.05 -13.24 -7.74
C LYS A 456 3.20 -14.03 -8.35
N ARG A 457 4.09 -14.44 -7.49
CA ARG A 457 5.32 -15.19 -7.84
C ARG A 457 5.07 -16.66 -8.13
#